data_137521ed48d3dff0c55e92ba3b9fa583
#
_entry.id   137521ed48d3dff0c55e92ba3b9fa583
#
_cell.length_a   1.000
_cell.length_b   1.000
_cell.length_c   1.000
_cell.angle_alpha   90.00
_cell.angle_beta   90.00
_cell.angle_gamma   90.00
#
_symmetry.space_group_name_H-M   'P 1'
#
loop_
_entity.id
_entity.type
_entity.pdbx_description
1 polymer ?
#
loop_
_entity_poly.entity_id
_entity_poly.type
_entity_poly.pdbx_seq_one_letter_code
_entity_poly.pdbx_strand_id
1 'polypeptide(L)'
;MPHTQKTIILFIALLVAGLTPAEAQRYKSRQIIRAYPAIGATVSQIRGDELRGFRKWGITAGVGAMVDLTEDNKWHLSMEAAFSQRGAYNNTSSPYALFHFTMNYVDIPLTVHFTDPYGGVTFGMGLVYSRLVQQPHGFMAYKPHIFMPDTANLTFLKNDFAAAIDVRIPVWRGLTLNFRYQHSILPVKRDWNFWGYRNEGDIKPQSWSNDCYNSSISLRVLYVFGDDNNKYKNKNKKKK
;
A
#
# COMPACT_ATOMS: atom_id res chain seq x y z
N MET A 1 -16.98 -25.25 -13.12
CA MET A 1 -16.46 -24.13 -12.31
C MET A 1 -15.07 -24.50 -11.84
N PRO A 2 -14.03 -23.71 -12.11
CA PRO A 2 -12.67 -24.05 -11.73
C PRO A 2 -12.51 -24.09 -10.20
N HIS A 3 -11.68 -24.99 -9.71
CA HIS A 3 -11.45 -25.27 -8.29
C HIS A 3 -11.13 -24.02 -7.47
N THR A 4 -10.49 -23.01 -8.06
CA THR A 4 -10.12 -21.72 -7.46
C THR A 4 -11.32 -20.88 -7.01
N GLN A 5 -12.44 -20.90 -7.75
CA GLN A 5 -13.64 -20.16 -7.36
C GLN A 5 -14.33 -20.77 -6.13
N LYS A 6 -14.34 -22.09 -6.02
CA LYS A 6 -14.92 -22.78 -4.86
C LYS A 6 -14.13 -22.49 -3.58
N THR A 7 -12.80 -22.42 -3.69
CA THR A 7 -11.92 -22.12 -2.54
C THR A 7 -12.10 -20.68 -2.04
N ILE A 8 -12.28 -19.73 -2.93
CA ILE A 8 -12.51 -18.31 -2.58
C ILE A 8 -13.89 -18.16 -1.91
N ILE A 9 -14.92 -18.81 -2.44
CA ILE A 9 -16.28 -18.78 -1.85
C ILE A 9 -16.27 -19.43 -0.48
N LEU A 10 -15.56 -20.55 -0.31
CA LEU A 10 -15.45 -21.23 0.98
C LEU A 10 -14.71 -20.37 2.02
N PHE A 11 -13.68 -19.63 1.60
CA PHE A 11 -12.93 -18.72 2.49
C PHE A 11 -13.78 -17.51 2.90
N ILE A 12 -14.57 -16.95 1.98
CA ILE A 12 -15.52 -15.87 2.28
C ILE A 12 -16.65 -16.39 3.19
N ALA A 13 -17.16 -17.58 2.95
CA ALA A 13 -18.19 -18.20 3.78
C ALA A 13 -17.68 -18.51 5.20
N LEU A 14 -16.42 -18.94 5.36
CA LEU A 14 -15.78 -19.15 6.66
C LEU A 14 -15.56 -17.83 7.42
N LEU A 15 -15.20 -16.76 6.72
CA LEU A 15 -15.04 -15.42 7.28
C LEU A 15 -16.39 -14.85 7.74
N VAL A 16 -17.45 -15.09 6.99
CA VAL A 16 -18.83 -14.68 7.33
C VAL A 16 -19.41 -15.56 8.46
N ALA A 17 -19.11 -16.87 8.49
CA ALA A 17 -19.54 -17.78 9.54
C ALA A 17 -18.87 -17.51 10.90
N GLY A 18 -17.62 -16.97 10.88
CA GLY A 18 -16.95 -16.48 12.09
C GLY A 18 -17.54 -15.19 12.68
N LEU A 19 -18.46 -14.56 11.96
CA LEU A 19 -19.20 -13.36 12.40
C LEU A 19 -20.56 -13.69 13.03
N THR A 20 -20.84 -14.98 13.37
CA THR A 20 -22.03 -15.26 14.17
C THR A 20 -21.94 -14.47 15.48
N PRO A 21 -22.98 -13.70 15.84
CA PRO A 21 -22.95 -12.97 17.08
C PRO A 21 -22.91 -13.98 18.24
N ALA A 22 -21.71 -14.13 18.82
CA ALA A 22 -21.62 -14.63 20.18
C ALA A 22 -22.52 -13.72 20.99
N GLU A 23 -23.44 -14.28 21.76
CA GLU A 23 -24.45 -13.59 22.53
C GLU A 23 -23.85 -12.38 23.22
N ALA A 24 -24.08 -11.20 22.61
CA ALA A 24 -23.65 -9.93 23.14
C ALA A 24 -24.47 -9.66 24.39
N GLN A 25 -23.91 -9.96 25.55
CA GLN A 25 -24.32 -9.34 26.78
C GLN A 25 -24.49 -7.85 26.50
N ARG A 26 -25.64 -7.26 26.95
CA ARG A 26 -26.06 -5.88 26.77
C ARG A 26 -24.92 -4.91 27.11
N TYR A 27 -24.02 -4.70 26.15
CA TYR A 27 -23.04 -3.63 26.21
C TYR A 27 -23.71 -2.35 25.66
N LYS A 28 -23.66 -1.29 26.44
CA LYS A 28 -24.00 0.09 26.04
C LYS A 28 -23.51 0.31 24.63
N SER A 29 -24.38 0.67 23.68
CA SER A 29 -24.13 0.73 22.25
C SER A 29 -22.89 1.55 21.90
N ARG A 30 -21.77 0.89 21.87
CA ARG A 30 -20.50 1.45 21.43
C ARG A 30 -20.36 1.06 19.95
N GLN A 31 -20.09 2.03 19.13
CA GLN A 31 -19.86 1.78 17.72
C GLN A 31 -18.52 1.03 17.59
N ILE A 32 -18.59 -0.30 17.45
CA ILE A 32 -17.43 -1.17 17.42
C ILE A 32 -16.75 -1.12 16.04
N ILE A 33 -17.54 -0.88 14.98
CA ILE A 33 -17.05 -0.84 13.59
C ILE A 33 -17.22 0.58 13.06
N ARG A 34 -16.15 1.13 12.50
CA ARG A 34 -16.13 2.46 11.86
C ARG A 34 -15.65 2.30 10.42
N ALA A 35 -16.47 2.71 9.46
CA ALA A 35 -16.10 2.76 8.05
C ALA A 35 -15.37 4.06 7.72
N TYR A 36 -14.56 4.04 6.66
CA TYR A 36 -13.91 5.23 6.15
C TYR A 36 -13.60 5.11 4.65
N PRO A 37 -13.89 6.12 3.83
CA PRO A 37 -13.27 6.33 2.54
C PRO A 37 -11.87 6.93 2.72
N ALA A 38 -11.00 6.68 1.74
CA ALA A 38 -9.64 7.19 1.67
C ALA A 38 -9.32 7.60 0.23
N ILE A 39 -8.68 8.75 0.06
CA ILE A 39 -8.19 9.21 -1.24
C ILE A 39 -6.87 9.94 -1.06
N GLY A 40 -5.97 9.82 -2.02
CA GLY A 40 -4.69 10.52 -1.96
C GLY A 40 -3.77 10.27 -3.14
N ALA A 41 -2.54 10.74 -2.97
CA ALA A 41 -1.45 10.54 -3.90
C ALA A 41 -0.47 9.49 -3.37
N THR A 42 0.19 8.81 -4.29
CA THR A 42 1.29 7.89 -3.99
C THR A 42 2.51 8.25 -4.83
N VAL A 43 3.68 8.02 -4.27
CA VAL A 43 4.94 8.01 -5.00
C VAL A 43 5.55 6.62 -4.87
N SER A 44 6.05 6.08 -5.96
CA SER A 44 6.55 4.70 -6.00
C SER A 44 7.87 4.57 -6.73
N GLN A 45 8.52 3.45 -6.46
CA GLN A 45 9.71 2.96 -7.16
C GLN A 45 9.65 1.45 -7.25
N ILE A 46 10.32 0.90 -8.23
CA ILE A 46 10.65 -0.53 -8.32
C ILE A 46 12.10 -0.68 -7.88
N ARG A 47 12.35 -1.47 -6.84
CA ARG A 47 13.72 -1.82 -6.45
C ARG A 47 14.18 -3.00 -7.30
N GLY A 48 15.40 -2.94 -7.79
CA GLY A 48 15.96 -3.95 -8.70
C GLY A 48 15.91 -3.56 -10.18
N ASP A 49 15.32 -2.42 -10.52
CA ASP A 49 15.27 -1.85 -11.87
C ASP A 49 16.50 -0.99 -12.22
N GLU A 50 17.54 -1.01 -11.38
CA GLU A 50 18.76 -0.18 -11.47
C GLU A 50 18.50 1.33 -11.31
N LEU A 51 17.28 1.74 -11.03
CA LEU A 51 16.92 3.13 -10.77
C LEU A 51 16.70 3.39 -9.29
N ARG A 52 17.00 4.60 -8.85
CA ARG A 52 16.84 5.00 -7.45
C ARG A 52 15.86 6.16 -7.31
N GLY A 53 15.03 6.07 -6.28
CA GLY A 53 14.16 7.15 -5.81
C GLY A 53 12.70 7.01 -6.19
N PHE A 54 11.86 7.54 -5.31
CA PHE A 54 10.41 7.58 -5.45
C PHE A 54 10.01 8.69 -6.41
N ARG A 55 10.02 8.41 -7.71
CA ARG A 55 9.78 9.41 -8.76
C ARG A 55 8.48 9.19 -9.52
N LYS A 56 7.87 8.02 -9.41
CA LYS A 56 6.61 7.71 -10.09
C LYS A 56 5.44 8.14 -9.23
N TRP A 57 4.78 9.20 -9.65
CA TRP A 57 3.54 9.68 -9.07
C TRP A 57 2.36 8.84 -9.52
N GLY A 58 1.41 8.63 -8.64
CA GLY A 58 0.16 7.94 -8.87
C GLY A 58 -0.92 8.41 -7.92
N ILE A 59 -2.10 7.83 -8.08
CA ILE A 59 -3.25 8.08 -7.20
C ILE A 59 -3.58 6.81 -6.41
N THR A 60 -4.21 6.99 -5.26
CA THR A 60 -4.80 5.90 -4.48
C THR A 60 -6.16 6.32 -3.95
N ALA A 61 -7.13 5.42 -4.02
CA ALA A 61 -8.46 5.64 -3.48
C ALA A 61 -9.07 4.31 -3.01
N GLY A 62 -9.79 4.33 -1.89
CA GLY A 62 -10.35 3.11 -1.34
C GLY A 62 -11.39 3.36 -0.26
N VAL A 63 -11.90 2.26 0.25
CA VAL A 63 -12.81 2.23 1.39
C VAL A 63 -12.32 1.19 2.39
N GLY A 64 -12.49 1.47 3.66
CA GLY A 64 -12.07 0.56 4.71
C GLY A 64 -13.00 0.57 5.89
N ALA A 65 -12.80 -0.42 6.74
CA ALA A 65 -13.44 -0.51 8.04
C ALA A 65 -12.39 -0.76 9.11
N MET A 66 -12.61 -0.20 10.30
CA MET A 66 -11.79 -0.48 11.45
C MET A 66 -12.66 -0.93 12.62
N VAL A 67 -12.12 -1.82 13.42
CA VAL A 67 -12.75 -2.40 14.61
C VAL A 67 -11.89 -2.08 15.81
N ASP A 68 -12.51 -1.61 16.90
CA ASP A 68 -11.84 -1.41 18.16
C ASP A 68 -11.58 -2.75 18.83
N LEU A 69 -10.33 -3.09 19.13
CA LEU A 69 -9.93 -4.33 19.78
C LEU A 69 -9.96 -4.23 21.31
N THR A 70 -9.84 -3.00 21.85
CA THR A 70 -9.80 -2.75 23.28
C THR A 70 -10.86 -1.73 23.70
N GLU A 71 -11.35 -1.83 24.93
CA GLU A 71 -12.36 -0.93 25.47
C GLU A 71 -11.88 0.51 25.62
N ASP A 72 -10.60 0.73 25.77
CA ASP A 72 -9.97 2.05 25.90
C ASP A 72 -9.71 2.72 24.54
N ASN A 73 -10.10 2.08 23.42
CA ASN A 73 -9.92 2.55 22.03
C ASN A 73 -8.47 2.85 21.66
N LYS A 74 -7.53 2.14 22.24
CA LYS A 74 -6.12 2.30 21.86
C LYS A 74 -5.73 1.40 20.70
N TRP A 75 -6.27 0.18 20.69
CA TRP A 75 -5.94 -0.79 19.66
C TRP A 75 -7.09 -0.99 18.68
N HIS A 76 -6.80 -0.96 17.42
CA HIS A 76 -7.75 -1.14 16.32
C HIS A 76 -7.20 -2.11 15.30
N LEU A 77 -8.07 -2.86 14.67
CA LEU A 77 -7.78 -3.62 13.46
C LEU A 77 -8.49 -2.94 12.30
N SER A 78 -7.80 -2.70 11.20
CA SER A 78 -8.44 -2.19 9.98
C SER A 78 -8.18 -3.07 8.79
N MET A 79 -9.19 -3.18 7.93
CA MET A 79 -9.09 -3.77 6.61
C MET A 79 -9.63 -2.77 5.58
N GLU A 80 -8.99 -2.70 4.44
CA GLU A 80 -9.29 -1.73 3.39
C GLU A 80 -9.32 -2.44 2.04
N ALA A 81 -10.07 -1.92 1.08
CA ALA A 81 -9.95 -2.24 -0.33
C ALA A 81 -9.65 -0.94 -1.07
N ALA A 82 -8.49 -0.86 -1.70
CA ALA A 82 -8.02 0.36 -2.33
C ALA A 82 -7.46 0.11 -3.73
N PHE A 83 -7.78 0.98 -4.65
CA PHE A 83 -7.07 1.14 -5.91
C PHE A 83 -5.77 1.90 -5.67
N SER A 84 -4.69 1.50 -6.35
CA SER A 84 -3.38 2.12 -6.20
C SER A 84 -2.60 2.07 -7.52
N GLN A 85 -2.12 3.22 -7.95
CA GLN A 85 -1.21 3.33 -9.11
C GLN A 85 0.23 3.37 -8.64
N ARG A 86 1.05 2.47 -9.17
CA ARG A 86 2.48 2.35 -8.88
C ARG A 86 3.27 2.21 -10.18
N GLY A 87 4.59 2.10 -10.09
CA GLY A 87 5.46 1.88 -11.23
C GLY A 87 6.84 2.48 -11.03
N ALA A 88 7.52 2.74 -12.14
CA ALA A 88 8.82 3.39 -12.16
C ALA A 88 8.83 4.56 -13.14
N TYR A 89 9.63 5.56 -12.81
CA TYR A 89 9.87 6.73 -13.65
C TYR A 89 11.33 7.16 -13.52
N ASN A 90 11.97 7.33 -14.66
CA ASN A 90 13.29 7.91 -14.75
C ASN A 90 13.26 9.20 -15.59
N ASN A 91 14.00 10.20 -15.17
CA ASN A 91 14.06 11.48 -15.85
C ASN A 91 15.08 11.46 -17.00
N THR A 92 14.82 12.28 -18.04
CA THR A 92 15.68 12.50 -19.22
C THR A 92 17.09 12.95 -18.91
N SER A 93 17.32 13.56 -17.74
CA SER A 93 18.64 14.05 -17.30
C SER A 93 19.57 12.95 -16.80
N SER A 94 19.06 11.73 -16.60
CA SER A 94 19.89 10.61 -16.19
C SER A 94 20.68 10.07 -17.38
N PRO A 95 21.97 9.69 -17.20
CA PRO A 95 22.72 8.97 -18.20
C PRO A 95 22.16 7.55 -18.47
N TYR A 96 21.29 7.06 -17.55
CA TYR A 96 20.66 5.74 -17.66
C TYR A 96 19.43 5.76 -18.59
N ALA A 97 18.97 4.57 -18.98
CA ALA A 97 17.81 4.42 -19.86
C ALA A 97 16.60 5.20 -19.35
N LEU A 98 15.98 5.96 -20.24
CA LEU A 98 14.72 6.64 -19.95
C LEU A 98 13.61 5.60 -19.98
N PHE A 99 12.97 5.33 -18.85
CA PHE A 99 11.75 4.57 -18.89
C PHE A 99 10.70 5.07 -17.87
N HIS A 100 9.47 4.92 -18.28
CA HIS A 100 8.31 5.26 -17.50
C HIS A 100 7.24 4.21 -17.74
N PHE A 101 6.72 3.63 -16.67
CA PHE A 101 5.55 2.77 -16.76
C PHE A 101 4.66 2.89 -15.53
N THR A 102 3.39 2.59 -15.73
CA THR A 102 2.36 2.59 -14.69
C THR A 102 1.76 1.20 -14.57
N MET A 103 1.55 0.77 -13.34
CA MET A 103 0.86 -0.46 -12.97
C MET A 103 -0.30 -0.11 -12.05
N ASN A 104 -1.45 -0.73 -12.28
CA ASN A 104 -2.63 -0.53 -11.44
C ASN A 104 -2.87 -1.75 -10.58
N TYR A 105 -3.05 -1.53 -9.28
CA TYR A 105 -3.29 -2.56 -8.28
C TYR A 105 -4.60 -2.34 -7.54
N VAL A 106 -5.17 -3.44 -7.08
CA VAL A 106 -6.15 -3.45 -5.99
C VAL A 106 -5.44 -4.00 -4.76
N ASP A 107 -5.37 -3.20 -3.70
CA ASP A 107 -4.71 -3.49 -2.44
C ASP A 107 -5.74 -3.87 -1.39
N ILE A 108 -5.42 -4.88 -0.59
CA ILE A 108 -6.18 -5.30 0.58
C ILE A 108 -5.24 -5.31 1.79
N PRO A 109 -5.00 -4.14 2.42
CA PRO A 109 -4.23 -4.06 3.64
C PRO A 109 -5.04 -4.54 4.85
N LEU A 110 -4.40 -5.36 5.68
CA LEU A 110 -4.84 -5.72 7.02
C LEU A 110 -3.82 -5.14 8.01
N THR A 111 -4.26 -4.17 8.81
CA THR A 111 -3.34 -3.36 9.63
C THR A 111 -3.83 -3.28 11.06
N VAL A 112 -2.94 -3.55 12.01
CA VAL A 112 -3.15 -3.28 13.44
C VAL A 112 -2.65 -1.89 13.75
N HIS A 113 -3.42 -1.13 14.52
CA HIS A 113 -3.15 0.25 14.86
C HIS A 113 -3.13 0.45 16.37
N PHE A 114 -2.24 1.32 16.81
CA PHE A 114 -2.20 1.85 18.18
C PHE A 114 -2.42 3.36 18.14
N THR A 115 -3.41 3.83 18.89
CA THR A 115 -3.72 5.27 19.00
C THR A 115 -3.19 5.82 20.32
N ASP A 116 -2.35 6.85 20.22
CA ASP A 116 -1.90 7.60 21.39
C ASP A 116 -3.09 8.28 22.10
N PRO A 117 -3.30 8.02 23.40
CA PRO A 117 -4.42 8.58 24.14
C PRO A 117 -4.35 10.09 24.39
N TYR A 118 -3.17 10.69 24.22
CA TYR A 118 -2.94 12.12 24.48
C TYR A 118 -3.11 12.98 23.23
N GLY A 119 -2.45 12.59 22.13
CA GLY A 119 -2.45 13.35 20.88
C GLY A 119 -3.43 12.83 19.85
N GLY A 120 -3.94 11.61 20.02
CA GLY A 120 -4.81 10.96 19.05
C GLY A 120 -4.09 10.48 17.77
N VAL A 121 -2.77 10.63 17.72
CA VAL A 121 -1.98 10.10 16.60
C VAL A 121 -2.02 8.56 16.65
N THR A 122 -2.24 7.95 15.50
CA THR A 122 -2.36 6.50 15.37
C THR A 122 -1.21 5.97 14.54
N PHE A 123 -0.50 4.98 15.08
CA PHE A 123 0.55 4.24 14.39
C PHE A 123 0.02 2.87 14.00
N GLY A 124 0.29 2.44 12.77
CA GLY A 124 -0.17 1.16 12.26
C GLY A 124 0.94 0.36 11.60
N MET A 125 0.81 -0.97 11.69
CA MET A 125 1.62 -1.91 10.92
C MET A 125 0.78 -3.09 10.46
N GLY A 126 1.11 -3.64 9.31
CA GLY A 126 0.35 -4.76 8.78
C GLY A 126 0.90 -5.33 7.49
N LEU A 127 0.11 -6.24 6.94
CA LEU A 127 0.38 -6.88 5.66
C LEU A 127 -0.61 -6.38 4.62
N VAL A 128 -0.14 -6.33 3.38
CA VAL A 128 -0.94 -5.92 2.24
C VAL A 128 -0.87 -7.01 1.18
N TYR A 129 -2.02 -7.54 0.80
CA TYR A 129 -2.15 -8.29 -0.43
C TYR A 129 -2.53 -7.34 -1.55
N SER A 130 -1.78 -7.36 -2.64
CA SER A 130 -2.04 -6.51 -3.82
C SER A 130 -2.22 -7.37 -5.06
N ARG A 131 -3.29 -7.11 -5.79
CA ARG A 131 -3.58 -7.76 -7.08
C ARG A 131 -3.33 -6.79 -8.21
N LEU A 132 -2.40 -7.12 -9.10
CA LEU A 132 -2.17 -6.38 -10.33
C LEU A 132 -3.36 -6.58 -11.27
N VAL A 133 -4.09 -5.51 -11.55
CA VAL A 133 -5.26 -5.51 -12.44
C VAL A 133 -4.93 -5.04 -13.84
N GLN A 134 -3.87 -4.25 -13.99
CA GLN A 134 -3.37 -3.81 -15.29
C GLN A 134 -1.85 -3.92 -15.33
N GLN A 135 -1.34 -4.69 -16.31
CA GLN A 135 0.08 -4.83 -16.59
C GLN A 135 0.71 -3.48 -16.93
N PRO A 136 2.04 -3.35 -16.83
CA PRO A 136 2.72 -2.10 -17.13
C PRO A 136 2.29 -1.50 -18.45
N HIS A 137 1.92 -0.24 -18.40
CA HIS A 137 1.56 0.57 -19.58
C HIS A 137 2.22 1.94 -19.48
N GLY A 138 2.42 2.57 -20.63
CA GLY A 138 3.06 3.88 -20.73
C GLY A 138 4.24 3.86 -21.69
N PHE A 139 4.93 4.98 -21.75
CA PHE A 139 6.01 5.21 -22.69
C PHE A 139 7.33 4.64 -22.16
N MET A 140 8.05 3.90 -23.01
CA MET A 140 9.42 3.46 -22.79
C MET A 140 10.30 4.02 -23.91
N ALA A 141 11.35 4.75 -23.52
CA ALA A 141 12.35 5.25 -24.45
C ALA A 141 13.74 4.87 -23.96
N TYR A 142 14.64 4.58 -24.89
CA TYR A 142 16.02 4.20 -24.62
C TYR A 142 17.01 5.32 -24.93
N LYS A 143 18.01 5.46 -24.06
CA LYS A 143 19.30 6.00 -24.47
C LYS A 143 20.27 4.80 -24.58
N PRO A 144 20.73 4.44 -25.78
CA PRO A 144 21.35 3.14 -26.06
C PRO A 144 22.76 2.92 -25.52
N HIS A 145 23.28 3.78 -24.64
CA HIS A 145 24.72 3.79 -24.35
C HIS A 145 25.14 3.20 -23.00
N ILE A 146 24.21 2.87 -22.07
CA ILE A 146 24.61 2.45 -20.73
C ILE A 146 24.02 1.10 -20.31
N PHE A 147 22.72 0.91 -20.32
CA PHE A 147 22.12 -0.41 -20.14
C PHE A 147 20.73 -0.51 -20.74
N MET A 148 20.31 -1.70 -21.10
CA MET A 148 18.98 -2.00 -21.64
C MET A 148 18.28 -3.03 -20.75
N PRO A 149 17.12 -2.70 -20.16
CA PRO A 149 16.24 -3.73 -19.61
C PRO A 149 15.61 -4.55 -20.74
N ASP A 150 15.41 -5.83 -20.51
CA ASP A 150 14.61 -6.66 -21.42
C ASP A 150 13.15 -6.21 -21.37
N THR A 151 12.70 -5.53 -22.42
CA THR A 151 11.33 -5.03 -22.57
C THR A 151 10.40 -5.99 -23.29
N ALA A 152 10.94 -6.99 -23.98
CA ALA A 152 10.13 -7.98 -24.70
C ALA A 152 9.24 -8.77 -23.72
N ASN A 153 9.67 -8.89 -22.45
CA ASN A 153 8.98 -9.61 -21.38
C ASN A 153 8.63 -8.70 -20.18
N LEU A 154 8.08 -7.52 -20.41
CA LEU A 154 7.68 -6.62 -19.33
C LEU A 154 6.41 -7.07 -18.61
N THR A 155 6.33 -8.35 -18.25
CA THR A 155 5.22 -8.93 -17.51
C THR A 155 5.59 -9.05 -16.05
N PHE A 156 4.76 -8.46 -15.18
CA PHE A 156 4.90 -8.56 -13.74
C PHE A 156 3.98 -9.63 -13.16
N LEU A 157 4.33 -10.16 -12.00
CA LEU A 157 3.50 -11.11 -11.27
C LEU A 157 2.19 -10.44 -10.84
N LYS A 158 1.10 -11.19 -10.95
CA LYS A 158 -0.23 -10.66 -10.64
C LYS A 158 -0.48 -10.46 -9.15
N ASN A 159 0.25 -11.16 -8.29
CA ASN A 159 0.08 -11.10 -6.84
C ASN A 159 1.34 -10.49 -6.23
N ASP A 160 1.14 -9.56 -5.31
CA ASP A 160 2.18 -8.91 -4.53
C ASP A 160 1.81 -8.99 -3.06
N PHE A 161 2.75 -9.37 -2.21
CA PHE A 161 2.62 -9.39 -0.76
C PHE A 161 3.62 -8.40 -0.17
N ALA A 162 3.11 -7.45 0.58
CA ALA A 162 3.91 -6.35 1.12
C ALA A 162 3.70 -6.19 2.62
N ALA A 163 4.72 -5.64 3.29
CA ALA A 163 4.58 -5.06 4.62
C ALA A 163 4.25 -3.57 4.49
N ALA A 164 3.44 -3.07 5.41
CA ALA A 164 3.09 -1.66 5.49
C ALA A 164 3.21 -1.14 6.92
N ILE A 165 3.64 0.11 7.01
CA ILE A 165 3.53 0.93 8.21
C ILE A 165 2.74 2.17 7.86
N ASP A 166 1.86 2.62 8.77
CA ASP A 166 1.13 3.86 8.55
C ASP A 166 1.05 4.71 9.82
N VAL A 167 0.88 6.01 9.60
CA VAL A 167 0.64 7.01 10.63
C VAL A 167 -0.62 7.76 10.25
N ARG A 168 -1.54 7.90 11.19
CA ARG A 168 -2.79 8.65 11.03
C ARG A 168 -2.81 9.81 12.01
N ILE A 169 -3.04 11.00 11.50
CA ILE A 169 -3.08 12.24 12.28
C ILE A 169 -4.49 12.80 12.17
N PRO A 170 -5.26 12.82 13.27
CA PRO A 170 -6.61 13.40 13.26
C PRO A 170 -6.51 14.93 13.07
N VAL A 171 -7.18 15.44 12.04
CA VAL A 171 -7.17 16.87 11.70
C VAL A 171 -8.44 17.55 12.24
N TRP A 172 -9.62 17.05 11.86
CA TRP A 172 -10.89 17.65 12.20
C TRP A 172 -12.06 16.66 12.05
N ARG A 173 -12.92 16.52 13.08
CA ARG A 173 -14.21 15.79 13.04
C ARG A 173 -14.26 14.57 12.12
N GLY A 174 -13.45 13.56 12.41
CA GLY A 174 -13.35 12.36 11.57
C GLY A 174 -12.40 12.49 10.37
N LEU A 175 -12.01 13.71 9.99
CA LEU A 175 -11.01 13.93 8.95
C LEU A 175 -9.62 13.61 9.50
N THR A 176 -8.93 12.69 8.83
CA THR A 176 -7.64 12.17 9.24
C THR A 176 -6.67 12.19 8.08
N LEU A 177 -5.49 12.73 8.32
CA LEU A 177 -4.38 12.63 7.38
C LEU A 177 -3.64 11.32 7.64
N ASN A 178 -3.40 10.54 6.60
CA ASN A 178 -2.71 9.26 6.68
C ASN A 178 -1.47 9.25 5.79
N PHE A 179 -0.36 8.88 6.38
CA PHE A 179 0.90 8.62 5.71
C PHE A 179 1.19 7.12 5.79
N ARG A 180 1.36 6.43 4.64
CA ARG A 180 1.64 5.00 4.57
C ARG A 180 2.88 4.74 3.73
N TYR A 181 3.80 3.96 4.27
CA TYR A 181 4.88 3.32 3.53
C TYR A 181 4.57 1.85 3.33
N GLN A 182 4.80 1.32 2.14
CA GLN A 182 4.57 -0.07 1.79
C GLN A 182 5.75 -0.59 0.99
N HIS A 183 6.18 -1.83 1.29
CA HIS A 183 7.28 -2.50 0.61
C HIS A 183 6.96 -3.97 0.37
N SER A 184 7.14 -4.45 -0.86
CA SER A 184 6.93 -5.86 -1.22
C SER A 184 7.92 -6.75 -0.48
N ILE A 185 7.40 -7.82 0.11
CA ILE A 185 8.18 -8.89 0.75
C ILE A 185 8.61 -9.92 -0.31
N LEU A 186 7.72 -10.18 -1.27
CA LEU A 186 7.97 -11.09 -2.38
C LEU A 186 8.28 -10.27 -3.65
N PRO A 187 9.12 -10.83 -4.57
CA PRO A 187 9.41 -10.15 -5.81
C PRO A 187 8.14 -10.03 -6.68
N VAL A 188 7.92 -8.85 -7.27
CA VAL A 188 6.85 -8.59 -8.23
C VAL A 188 7.25 -8.95 -9.66
N LYS A 189 8.54 -9.08 -9.92
CA LYS A 189 9.13 -9.64 -11.14
C LYS A 189 10.43 -10.32 -10.76
N ARG A 190 10.61 -11.56 -11.24
CA ARG A 190 11.82 -12.33 -11.04
C ARG A 190 12.69 -12.29 -12.28
N ASP A 191 13.99 -12.40 -12.06
CA ASP A 191 15.00 -12.55 -13.12
C ASP A 191 14.81 -11.52 -14.26
N TRP A 192 14.60 -10.23 -13.93
CA TRP A 192 14.54 -9.20 -14.94
C TRP A 192 15.94 -8.97 -15.50
N ASN A 193 16.11 -9.27 -16.78
CA ASN A 193 17.39 -9.23 -17.44
C ASN A 193 17.73 -7.81 -17.90
N PHE A 194 18.99 -7.48 -17.72
CA PHE A 194 19.61 -6.23 -18.16
C PHE A 194 20.86 -6.56 -18.95
N TRP A 195 21.21 -5.69 -19.89
CA TRP A 195 22.42 -5.78 -20.67
C TRP A 195 23.07 -4.40 -20.79
N GLY A 196 24.37 -4.31 -20.56
CA GLY A 196 25.10 -3.05 -20.65
C GLY A 196 26.29 -2.97 -19.72
N TYR A 197 26.67 -1.75 -19.36
CA TYR A 197 27.75 -1.47 -18.41
C TYR A 197 27.15 -1.29 -17.02
N ARG A 198 27.49 -2.17 -16.10
CA ARG A 198 26.90 -2.18 -14.74
C ARG A 198 27.56 -1.18 -13.80
N ASN A 199 28.89 -0.97 -13.95
CA ASN A 199 29.68 -0.08 -13.10
C ASN A 199 30.44 0.94 -13.97
N GLU A 200 30.76 2.10 -13.36
CA GLU A 200 31.69 3.04 -13.94
C GLU A 200 33.08 2.38 -14.01
N GLY A 201 33.61 2.20 -15.22
CA GLY A 201 34.88 1.52 -15.48
C GLY A 201 34.78 0.14 -16.10
N ASP A 202 33.59 -0.41 -16.29
CA ASP A 202 33.43 -1.64 -17.07
C ASP A 202 33.90 -1.43 -18.52
N ILE A 203 34.82 -2.27 -18.99
CA ILE A 203 35.38 -2.17 -20.34
C ILE A 203 34.49 -2.87 -21.38
N LYS A 204 33.67 -3.83 -20.92
CA LYS A 204 32.75 -4.60 -21.78
C LYS A 204 31.37 -4.66 -21.21
N PRO A 205 30.32 -4.61 -22.07
CA PRO A 205 28.96 -4.82 -21.60
C PRO A 205 28.77 -6.23 -21.04
N GLN A 206 27.96 -6.35 -20.01
CA GLN A 206 27.64 -7.59 -19.30
C GLN A 206 26.13 -7.82 -19.30
N SER A 207 25.74 -9.06 -19.08
CA SER A 207 24.35 -9.42 -18.81
C SER A 207 24.21 -9.75 -17.33
N TRP A 208 23.14 -9.23 -16.68
CA TRP A 208 22.77 -9.56 -15.30
C TRP A 208 21.26 -9.59 -15.13
N SER A 209 20.79 -10.19 -14.07
CA SER A 209 19.38 -10.21 -13.72
C SER A 209 19.16 -9.78 -12.27
N ASN A 210 18.01 -9.17 -12.01
CA ASN A 210 17.59 -8.77 -10.67
C ASN A 210 16.14 -9.17 -10.42
N ASP A 211 15.85 -9.50 -9.16
CA ASP A 211 14.50 -9.57 -8.66
C ASP A 211 14.00 -8.18 -8.30
N CYS A 212 12.77 -7.89 -8.68
CA CYS A 212 12.17 -6.57 -8.49
C CYS A 212 11.10 -6.56 -7.42
N TYR A 213 11.08 -5.49 -6.63
CA TYR A 213 10.15 -5.28 -5.52
C TYR A 213 9.49 -3.91 -5.61
N ASN A 214 8.19 -3.83 -5.33
CA ASN A 214 7.50 -2.55 -5.21
C ASN A 214 7.83 -1.87 -3.88
N SER A 215 8.04 -0.56 -3.95
CA SER A 215 8.03 0.31 -2.77
C SER A 215 7.19 1.54 -3.06
N SER A 216 6.33 1.93 -2.13
CA SER A 216 5.47 3.10 -2.30
C SER A 216 5.29 3.86 -0.99
N ILE A 217 5.16 5.17 -1.14
CA ILE A 217 4.79 6.09 -0.07
C ILE A 217 3.49 6.75 -0.52
N SER A 218 2.47 6.77 0.34
CA SER A 218 1.21 7.44 0.05
C SER A 218 0.85 8.45 1.13
N LEU A 219 0.34 9.60 0.68
CA LEU A 219 -0.28 10.62 1.51
C LEU A 219 -1.76 10.65 1.16
N ARG A 220 -2.62 10.37 2.14
CA ARG A 220 -4.05 10.19 1.94
C ARG A 220 -4.86 10.97 2.96
N VAL A 221 -6.05 11.36 2.57
CA VAL A 221 -7.08 11.90 3.45
C VAL A 221 -8.13 10.83 3.65
N LEU A 222 -8.46 10.55 4.91
CA LEU A 222 -9.48 9.61 5.33
C LEU A 222 -10.59 10.38 6.04
N TYR A 223 -11.83 9.93 5.86
CA TYR A 223 -12.95 10.40 6.68
C TYR A 223 -13.55 9.23 7.45
N VAL A 224 -13.32 9.20 8.77
CA VAL A 224 -13.77 8.12 9.63
C VAL A 224 -15.17 8.44 10.15
N PHE A 225 -16.17 7.65 9.74
CA PHE A 225 -17.54 7.84 10.20
C PHE A 225 -17.68 7.50 11.68
N GLY A 226 -18.39 8.35 12.42
CA GLY A 226 -18.64 8.15 13.85
C GLY A 226 -17.44 8.45 14.76
N ASP A 227 -16.36 8.98 14.23
CA ASP A 227 -15.21 9.43 15.03
C ASP A 227 -15.33 10.92 15.35
N ASP A 228 -15.73 11.20 16.60
CA ASP A 228 -15.78 12.56 17.13
C ASP A 228 -14.44 12.90 17.80
N ASN A 229 -13.47 13.35 16.99
CA ASN A 229 -12.11 13.74 17.43
C ASN A 229 -12.12 14.83 18.54
N ASN A 230 -13.27 15.41 18.86
CA ASN A 230 -13.45 16.31 20.00
C ASN A 230 -13.26 15.64 21.38
N LYS A 231 -13.30 14.31 21.46
CA LYS A 231 -13.11 13.59 22.75
C LYS A 231 -11.72 13.82 23.35
N TYR A 232 -10.72 14.04 22.52
CA TYR A 232 -9.33 14.25 22.96
C TYR A 232 -9.11 15.70 23.46
N LYS A 233 -9.73 16.69 22.85
CA LYS A 233 -9.62 18.10 23.28
C LYS A 233 -10.31 18.39 24.62
N ASN A 234 -11.40 17.68 24.96
CA ASN A 234 -12.16 17.94 26.18
C ASN A 234 -11.56 17.31 27.45
N LYS A 235 -10.71 16.24 27.31
CA LYS A 235 -10.00 15.69 28.47
C LYS A 235 -8.91 16.62 29.00
N ASN A 236 -8.29 17.41 28.14
CA ASN A 236 -7.27 18.38 28.56
C ASN A 236 -7.83 19.66 29.18
N LYS A 237 -9.12 20.01 28.94
CA LYS A 237 -9.78 21.13 29.59
C LYS A 237 -10.31 20.82 31.01
N LYS A 238 -10.48 19.53 31.35
CA LYS A 238 -10.94 19.13 32.71
C LYS A 238 -9.80 18.88 33.70
N LYS A 239 -8.52 19.02 33.26
CA LYS A 239 -7.32 18.87 34.11
C LYS A 239 -6.60 20.20 34.38
N LYS A 240 -7.19 21.33 34.01
CA LYS A 240 -6.84 22.68 34.47
C LYS A 240 -8.01 23.17 35.35
#